data_78e74fc9d2a4e71f1898ed3ead6bb4ea
#
_entry.id   78e74fc9d2a4e71f1898ed3ead6bb4ea
#
_cell.length_a   1.000
_cell.length_b   1.000
_cell.length_c   1.000
_cell.angle_alpha   90.00
_cell.angle_beta   90.00
_cell.angle_gamma   90.00
#
_symmetry.space_group_name_H-M   'P 1'
#
loop_
_entity.id
_entity.type
_entity.pdbx_description
1 polymer ?
#
loop_
_entity_poly.entity_id
_entity_poly.type
_entity_poly.pdbx_seq_one_letter_code
_entity_poly.pdbx_strand_id
1 'polypeptide(L)'
;MPIPKGENVECGYLFVREDRTLKNSPAIRLPVIILRSDNPHPQPDPVLRTLGGPGGSSLRMIGGRRFSPWLKDRNVIIFEQRGTRYAQPALECPEVNASNLNSARRNLDARQARANELQAARACHERLTKQGVNLSAYNSAESAADIEDLRRVLKLDKLNLYGVSYSARLMLNVVRDYPQGIRSVVLESTLPPQVNYDEVGVDAIVHALNVLFENCKADARCAGAYPKLEEEFYAAVSRLNAQPISASVKDAKTGETGDIKLNGNDFATWLIDYLLSNDAEAIADAPLVIHQTFQGKYDAFKRYANEKTSPASSSLGMRYSVWCGEEVAFESRRKIAAQSFRYSRLRGYEVMALPDICRVWKVRPAQAIENRPVKSDIPTLILAAEYDAYTPPAWGKLAAQTLKHSFLFEVPWAGHGPGFSSPCAREMVAEFFGNPTVAPNSDCLKQTKQKYRFVVNE
;
A
#
# COMPACT_ATOMS: atom_id res chain seq x y z
N MET A 1 4.47 21.43 7.11
CA MET A 1 3.39 20.79 6.34
C MET A 1 2.22 21.78 6.29
N PRO A 2 1.67 22.07 5.12
CA PRO A 2 0.51 22.95 5.05
C PRO A 2 -0.72 22.22 5.59
N ILE A 3 -1.30 22.75 6.67
CA ILE A 3 -2.62 22.34 7.15
C ILE A 3 -3.64 23.00 6.22
N PRO A 4 -4.66 22.28 5.71
CA PRO A 4 -5.70 22.89 4.89
C PRO A 4 -6.39 24.05 5.65
N LYS A 5 -6.60 25.17 4.97
CA LYS A 5 -7.32 26.31 5.57
C LYS A 5 -8.76 25.90 5.90
N GLY A 6 -9.21 26.23 7.11
CA GLY A 6 -10.58 25.99 7.56
C GLY A 6 -10.83 24.66 8.26
N GLU A 7 -9.82 23.80 8.38
CA GLU A 7 -9.90 22.57 9.16
C GLU A 7 -9.64 22.87 10.66
N ASN A 8 -10.50 22.33 11.53
CA ASN A 8 -10.31 22.40 12.98
C ASN A 8 -9.35 21.27 13.40
N VAL A 9 -8.06 21.61 13.52
CA VAL A 9 -7.01 20.63 13.78
C VAL A 9 -6.14 21.01 14.97
N GLU A 10 -5.72 19.99 15.71
CA GLU A 10 -4.66 20.09 16.70
C GLU A 10 -3.45 19.30 16.21
N CYS A 11 -2.25 19.85 16.41
CA CYS A 11 -1.00 19.22 16.01
C CYS A 11 -0.09 19.07 17.23
N GLY A 12 0.62 17.93 17.28
CA GLY A 12 1.57 17.65 18.35
C GLY A 12 2.60 16.63 17.94
N TYR A 13 3.44 16.27 18.91
CA TYR A 13 4.44 15.23 18.76
C TYR A 13 4.32 14.26 19.92
N LEU A 14 4.33 12.96 19.58
CA LEU A 14 4.56 11.90 20.56
C LEU A 14 6.07 11.64 20.65
N PHE A 15 6.62 11.64 21.86
CA PHE A 15 8.01 11.26 22.13
C PHE A 15 8.02 9.86 22.71
N VAL A 16 8.74 8.95 22.05
CA VAL A 16 8.87 7.54 22.44
C VAL A 16 10.32 7.11 22.37
N ARG A 17 10.70 6.03 23.05
CA ARG A 17 12.00 5.43 22.85
C ARG A 17 12.11 4.85 21.45
N GLU A 18 13.29 5.00 20.82
CA GLU A 18 13.55 4.37 19.53
C GLU A 18 13.47 2.84 19.65
N ASP A 19 14.16 2.24 20.61
CA ASP A 19 14.12 0.80 20.90
C ASP A 19 13.74 0.59 22.37
N ARG A 20 12.54 0.05 22.62
CA ARG A 20 12.03 -0.19 23.98
C ARG A 20 12.75 -1.30 24.72
N THR A 21 13.51 -2.14 24.00
CA THR A 21 14.33 -3.21 24.61
C THR A 21 15.65 -2.69 25.22
N LEU A 22 16.06 -1.47 24.86
CA LEU A 22 17.30 -0.85 25.32
C LEU A 22 17.03 0.20 26.39
N LYS A 23 17.70 0.06 27.56
CA LYS A 23 17.52 0.98 28.69
C LYS A 23 17.87 2.43 28.35
N ASN A 24 18.93 2.66 27.57
CA ASN A 24 19.45 3.98 27.20
C ASN A 24 19.15 4.33 25.72
N SER A 25 18.04 3.84 25.17
CA SER A 25 17.62 4.20 23.81
C SER A 25 17.27 5.68 23.72
N PRO A 26 17.68 6.38 22.64
CA PRO A 26 17.30 7.76 22.42
C PRO A 26 15.77 7.87 22.23
N ALA A 27 15.25 9.07 22.49
CA ALA A 27 13.87 9.40 22.16
C ALA A 27 13.75 9.79 20.67
N ILE A 28 12.71 9.29 20.03
CA ILE A 28 12.31 9.69 18.68
C ILE A 28 11.02 10.53 18.76
N ARG A 29 10.74 11.28 17.70
CA ARG A 29 9.62 12.22 17.66
C ARG A 29 8.67 11.90 16.51
N LEU A 30 7.41 11.64 16.83
CA LEU A 30 6.38 11.19 15.90
C LEU A 30 5.27 12.24 15.82
N PRO A 31 5.03 12.86 14.66
CA PRO A 31 3.97 13.83 14.50
C PRO A 31 2.59 13.20 14.62
N VAL A 32 1.67 13.94 15.22
CA VAL A 32 0.26 13.58 15.39
C VAL A 32 -0.59 14.75 14.98
N ILE A 33 -1.66 14.49 14.23
CA ILE A 33 -2.70 15.46 13.93
C ILE A 33 -4.03 14.91 14.37
N ILE A 34 -4.80 15.71 15.08
CA ILE A 34 -6.16 15.39 15.48
C ILE A 34 -7.09 16.33 14.71
N LEU A 35 -7.86 15.76 13.80
CA LEU A 35 -8.99 16.42 13.15
C LEU A 35 -10.16 16.38 14.13
N ARG A 36 -10.66 17.56 14.50
CA ARG A 36 -11.79 17.66 15.43
C ARG A 36 -13.11 17.40 14.71
N SER A 37 -13.99 16.70 15.41
CA SER A 37 -15.35 16.46 14.96
C SER A 37 -16.11 17.76 14.77
N ASP A 38 -17.05 17.79 13.83
CA ASP A 38 -18.04 18.88 13.67
C ASP A 38 -19.09 18.87 14.80
N ASN A 39 -19.22 17.74 15.53
CA ASN A 39 -20.09 17.60 16.67
C ASN A 39 -19.43 18.25 17.92
N PRO A 40 -20.09 19.20 18.63
CA PRO A 40 -19.56 19.80 19.84
C PRO A 40 -19.40 18.78 21.01
N HIS A 41 -20.11 17.63 20.92
CA HIS A 41 -20.05 16.52 21.87
C HIS A 41 -19.69 15.20 21.16
N PRO A 42 -18.46 15.07 20.63
CA PRO A 42 -18.06 13.88 19.88
C PRO A 42 -18.01 12.65 20.77
N GLN A 43 -18.19 11.49 20.18
CA GLN A 43 -17.99 10.22 20.86
C GLN A 43 -16.56 10.13 21.45
N PRO A 44 -16.37 9.52 22.62
CA PRO A 44 -15.10 9.51 23.33
C PRO A 44 -14.04 8.58 22.73
N ASP A 45 -14.40 7.81 21.69
CA ASP A 45 -13.60 6.79 21.02
C ASP A 45 -13.20 7.25 19.60
N PRO A 46 -12.12 8.04 19.46
CA PRO A 46 -11.70 8.56 18.17
C PRO A 46 -11.25 7.45 17.22
N VAL A 47 -11.21 7.77 15.92
CA VAL A 47 -10.64 6.89 14.88
C VAL A 47 -9.16 7.21 14.72
N LEU A 48 -8.28 6.24 14.93
CA LEU A 48 -6.86 6.36 14.62
C LEU A 48 -6.56 5.75 13.26
N ARG A 49 -5.89 6.49 12.42
CA ARG A 49 -5.49 6.07 11.08
C ARG A 49 -4.00 6.27 10.82
N THR A 50 -3.40 5.27 10.16
CA THR A 50 -2.07 5.37 9.56
C THR A 50 -2.10 4.92 8.09
N LEU A 51 -1.02 5.20 7.34
CA LEU A 51 -0.87 4.75 5.97
C LEU A 51 0.01 3.50 5.89
N GLY A 52 -0.24 2.66 4.90
CA GLY A 52 0.54 1.45 4.62
C GLY A 52 1.89 1.72 3.93
N GLY A 53 2.27 0.81 3.10
CA GLY A 53 3.51 0.84 2.35
C GLY A 53 4.33 -0.43 2.52
N PRO A 54 5.04 -0.65 3.66
CA PRO A 54 5.40 0.25 4.76
C PRO A 54 6.19 1.47 4.33
N GLY A 55 6.28 2.47 5.20
CA GLY A 55 7.02 3.72 4.96
C GLY A 55 6.17 4.84 4.34
N GLY A 56 4.88 4.63 4.10
CA GLY A 56 3.96 5.67 3.66
C GLY A 56 3.71 6.73 4.75
N SER A 57 3.76 8.01 4.38
CA SER A 57 3.47 9.10 5.30
C SER A 57 1.98 9.34 5.45
N SER A 58 1.46 9.12 6.66
CA SER A 58 0.05 9.32 7.01
C SER A 58 -0.37 10.79 6.87
N LEU A 59 0.54 11.71 7.18
CA LEU A 59 0.27 13.13 7.15
C LEU A 59 0.08 13.70 5.73
N ARG A 60 0.51 12.98 4.70
CA ARG A 60 0.21 13.35 3.30
C ARG A 60 -1.26 13.22 2.94
N MET A 61 -2.03 12.48 3.74
CA MET A 61 -3.47 12.31 3.53
C MET A 61 -4.32 13.46 4.07
N ILE A 62 -3.70 14.42 4.77
CA ILE A 62 -4.40 15.59 5.27
C ILE A 62 -4.73 16.49 4.09
N GLY A 63 -5.97 16.58 3.79
CA GLY A 63 -6.51 17.39 2.73
C GLY A 63 -7.66 16.66 2.02
N GLY A 64 -8.75 17.38 1.86
CA GLY A 64 -9.97 16.89 1.27
C GLY A 64 -10.92 16.22 2.27
N ARG A 65 -12.20 16.19 1.89
CA ARG A 65 -13.34 15.70 2.71
C ARG A 65 -13.38 14.17 2.89
N ARG A 66 -12.24 13.46 2.77
CA ARG A 66 -12.19 11.99 2.85
C ARG A 66 -12.61 11.43 4.20
N PHE A 67 -12.45 12.23 5.27
CA PHE A 67 -12.82 11.86 6.63
C PHE A 67 -14.20 12.40 7.04
N SER A 68 -14.88 13.15 6.18
CA SER A 68 -16.17 13.79 6.49
C SER A 68 -17.20 12.88 7.15
N PRO A 69 -17.41 11.63 6.69
CA PRO A 69 -18.41 10.77 7.30
C PRO A 69 -18.09 10.43 8.76
N TRP A 70 -16.80 10.32 9.10
CA TRP A 70 -16.35 9.94 10.45
C TRP A 70 -16.31 11.15 11.40
N LEU A 71 -15.95 12.33 10.86
CA LEU A 71 -15.88 13.58 11.61
C LEU A 71 -17.25 14.09 12.08
N LYS A 72 -18.35 13.56 11.57
CA LYS A 72 -19.70 13.90 12.06
C LYS A 72 -19.85 13.63 13.56
N ASP A 73 -19.25 12.53 14.06
CA ASP A 73 -19.47 12.08 15.42
C ASP A 73 -18.17 11.81 16.20
N ARG A 74 -17.00 11.73 15.55
CA ARG A 74 -15.73 11.35 16.18
C ARG A 74 -14.58 12.20 15.70
N ASN A 75 -13.62 12.42 16.58
CA ASN A 75 -12.32 12.94 16.18
C ASN A 75 -11.57 11.90 15.36
N VAL A 76 -10.73 12.35 14.42
CA VAL A 76 -9.84 11.48 13.64
C VAL A 76 -8.39 11.81 13.98
N ILE A 77 -7.66 10.83 14.45
CA ILE A 77 -6.24 10.93 14.76
C ILE A 77 -5.45 10.39 13.58
N ILE A 78 -4.67 11.25 12.94
CA ILE A 78 -3.72 10.88 11.89
C ILE A 78 -2.35 10.80 12.54
N PHE A 79 -1.81 9.59 12.60
CA PHE A 79 -0.57 9.26 13.26
C PHE A 79 0.52 8.94 12.24
N GLU A 80 1.63 9.67 12.34
CA GLU A 80 2.82 9.42 11.50
C GLU A 80 3.67 8.34 12.14
N GLN A 81 3.86 7.22 11.44
CA GLN A 81 4.64 6.10 11.95
C GLN A 81 6.12 6.47 12.08
N ARG A 82 6.84 5.77 12.96
CA ARG A 82 8.29 5.90 13.11
C ARG A 82 9.02 5.71 11.79
N GLY A 83 10.05 6.48 11.55
CA GLY A 83 10.87 6.38 10.34
C GLY A 83 10.22 6.92 9.06
N THR A 84 8.95 7.34 9.09
CA THR A 84 8.33 7.92 7.91
C THR A 84 8.63 9.41 7.80
N ARG A 85 8.39 9.99 6.65
CA ARG A 85 8.78 11.31 6.15
C ARG A 85 8.86 12.47 7.16
N TYR A 86 7.88 12.57 8.05
CA TYR A 86 7.80 13.67 9.02
C TYR A 86 8.18 13.25 10.44
N ALA A 87 8.43 11.95 10.67
CA ALA A 87 8.99 11.44 11.91
C ALA A 87 10.46 11.88 12.06
N GLN A 88 10.98 11.87 13.26
CA GLN A 88 12.38 12.19 13.53
C GLN A 88 12.99 11.09 14.42
N PRO A 89 13.94 10.33 13.82
CA PRO A 89 14.47 10.48 12.46
C PRO A 89 13.51 9.98 11.38
N ALA A 90 13.62 10.55 10.16
CA ALA A 90 13.01 10.02 8.95
C ALA A 90 14.01 9.13 8.23
N LEU A 91 13.59 7.93 7.83
CA LEU A 91 14.45 6.95 7.16
C LEU A 91 14.35 7.08 5.62
N GLU A 92 14.54 8.31 5.14
CA GLU A 92 14.58 8.59 3.70
C GLU A 92 15.89 8.10 3.11
N CYS A 93 15.84 7.51 1.90
CA CYS A 93 17.02 7.06 1.14
C CYS A 93 17.14 7.83 -0.19
N PRO A 94 17.55 9.11 -0.16
CA PRO A 94 17.75 9.88 -1.39
C PRO A 94 18.79 9.24 -2.32
N GLU A 95 19.74 8.45 -1.80
CA GLU A 95 20.73 7.70 -2.56
C GLU A 95 20.05 6.71 -3.52
N VAL A 96 19.03 5.98 -3.04
CA VAL A 96 18.29 5.00 -3.85
C VAL A 96 17.45 5.72 -4.91
N ASN A 97 16.76 6.79 -4.54
CA ASN A 97 15.98 7.59 -5.49
C ASN A 97 16.86 8.16 -6.61
N ALA A 98 18.04 8.68 -6.28
CA ALA A 98 19.00 9.20 -7.26
C ALA A 98 19.55 8.07 -8.15
N SER A 99 19.84 6.91 -7.59
CA SER A 99 20.31 5.73 -8.32
C SER A 99 19.28 5.23 -9.33
N ASN A 100 18.02 5.11 -8.91
CA ASN A 100 16.94 4.63 -9.78
C ASN A 100 16.67 5.60 -10.93
N LEU A 101 16.63 6.90 -10.65
CA LEU A 101 16.50 7.94 -11.68
C LEU A 101 17.66 7.91 -12.69
N ASN A 102 18.90 7.80 -12.19
CA ASN A 102 20.08 7.71 -13.06
C ASN A 102 20.07 6.43 -13.90
N SER A 103 19.67 5.29 -13.34
CA SER A 103 19.56 4.01 -14.05
C SER A 103 18.50 4.09 -15.16
N ALA A 104 17.34 4.71 -14.90
CA ALA A 104 16.30 4.92 -15.90
C ALA A 104 16.76 5.84 -17.03
N ARG A 105 17.40 6.98 -16.73
CA ARG A 105 17.91 7.94 -17.74
C ARG A 105 19.00 7.38 -18.61
N ARG A 106 19.87 6.54 -18.05
CA ARG A 106 20.95 5.88 -18.78
C ARG A 106 20.48 4.63 -19.50
N ASN A 107 19.22 4.28 -19.39
CA ASN A 107 18.63 3.05 -19.94
C ASN A 107 19.47 1.80 -19.61
N LEU A 108 19.90 1.69 -18.34
CA LEU A 108 20.67 0.55 -17.86
C LEU A 108 19.82 -0.72 -17.93
N ASP A 109 20.46 -1.84 -18.21
CA ASP A 109 19.80 -3.13 -18.10
C ASP A 109 19.42 -3.45 -16.64
N ALA A 110 18.50 -4.41 -16.44
CA ALA A 110 17.98 -4.77 -15.13
C ALA A 110 19.08 -5.18 -14.14
N ARG A 111 20.15 -5.87 -14.62
CA ARG A 111 21.27 -6.32 -13.78
C ARG A 111 22.09 -5.14 -13.29
N GLN A 112 22.41 -4.20 -14.20
CA GLN A 112 23.16 -2.99 -13.86
C GLN A 112 22.35 -2.07 -12.93
N ALA A 113 21.06 -1.84 -13.24
CA ALA A 113 20.16 -1.05 -12.41
C ALA A 113 20.06 -1.64 -10.99
N ARG A 114 19.93 -2.96 -10.90
CA ARG A 114 19.89 -3.67 -9.62
C ARG A 114 21.20 -3.54 -8.82
N ALA A 115 22.34 -3.70 -9.45
CA ALA A 115 23.64 -3.51 -8.80
C ALA A 115 23.79 -2.10 -8.23
N ASN A 116 23.38 -1.08 -8.99
CA ASN A 116 23.40 0.31 -8.54
C ASN A 116 22.45 0.56 -7.36
N GLU A 117 21.23 -0.01 -7.42
CA GLU A 117 20.26 0.09 -6.33
C GLU A 117 20.79 -0.54 -5.02
N LEU A 118 21.42 -1.71 -5.11
CA LEU A 118 22.02 -2.37 -3.94
C LEU A 118 23.16 -1.54 -3.32
N GLN A 119 23.99 -0.91 -4.17
CA GLN A 119 25.04 -0.02 -3.69
C GLN A 119 24.46 1.22 -3.01
N ALA A 120 23.42 1.80 -3.58
CA ALA A 120 22.72 2.97 -3.03
C ALA A 120 21.99 2.64 -1.72
N ALA A 121 21.36 1.46 -1.63
CA ALA A 121 20.74 0.98 -0.38
C ALA A 121 21.79 0.78 0.74
N ARG A 122 22.98 0.26 0.41
CA ARG A 122 24.09 0.16 1.35
C ARG A 122 24.53 1.54 1.83
N ALA A 123 24.70 2.50 0.93
CA ALA A 123 25.09 3.87 1.29
C ALA A 123 24.05 4.54 2.22
N CYS A 124 22.74 4.34 1.94
CA CYS A 124 21.67 4.81 2.82
C CYS A 124 21.76 4.15 4.21
N HIS A 125 21.90 2.83 4.27
CA HIS A 125 22.08 2.09 5.54
C HIS A 125 23.26 2.63 6.36
N GLU A 126 24.43 2.78 5.73
CA GLU A 126 25.64 3.28 6.38
C GLU A 126 25.46 4.71 6.91
N ARG A 127 24.84 5.60 6.12
CA ARG A 127 24.55 6.98 6.55
C ARG A 127 23.62 7.00 7.77
N LEU A 128 22.51 6.28 7.74
CA LEU A 128 21.55 6.25 8.85
C LEU A 128 22.19 5.65 10.12
N THR A 129 22.92 4.54 9.99
CA THR A 129 23.65 3.92 11.11
C THR A 129 24.71 4.86 11.69
N LYS A 130 25.46 5.58 10.83
CA LYS A 130 26.44 6.59 11.26
C LYS A 130 25.80 7.78 11.99
N GLN A 131 24.54 8.08 11.70
CA GLN A 131 23.73 9.06 12.43
C GLN A 131 23.20 8.54 13.78
N GLY A 132 23.53 7.31 14.16
CA GLY A 132 23.12 6.70 15.41
C GLY A 132 21.73 6.04 15.37
N VAL A 133 21.11 5.89 14.19
CA VAL A 133 19.79 5.27 14.05
C VAL A 133 19.88 3.75 14.22
N ASN A 134 19.07 3.19 15.12
CA ASN A 134 18.92 1.74 15.27
C ASN A 134 17.85 1.20 14.31
N LEU A 135 18.25 0.86 13.09
CA LEU A 135 17.32 0.42 12.03
C LEU A 135 16.46 -0.79 12.43
N SER A 136 16.94 -1.64 13.37
CA SER A 136 16.19 -2.79 13.89
C SER A 136 14.99 -2.40 14.78
N ALA A 137 14.90 -1.14 15.20
CA ALA A 137 13.81 -0.62 16.01
C ALA A 137 12.66 -0.04 15.17
N TYR A 138 12.79 -0.07 13.83
CA TYR A 138 11.74 0.40 12.90
C TYR A 138 10.99 -0.80 12.34
N ASN A 139 10.05 -1.31 13.14
CA ASN A 139 9.28 -2.52 12.91
C ASN A 139 7.84 -2.36 13.37
N SER A 140 6.96 -3.34 13.05
CA SER A 140 5.54 -3.29 13.37
C SER A 140 5.25 -3.39 14.87
N ALA A 141 6.02 -4.16 15.64
CA ALA A 141 5.83 -4.29 17.08
C ALA A 141 6.09 -2.95 17.80
N GLU A 142 7.18 -2.28 17.46
CA GLU A 142 7.49 -0.94 18.00
C GLU A 142 6.48 0.12 17.54
N SER A 143 6.01 0.05 16.29
CA SER A 143 4.95 0.95 15.77
C SER A 143 3.60 0.69 16.45
N ALA A 144 3.27 -0.54 16.81
CA ALA A 144 2.08 -0.88 17.59
C ALA A 144 2.17 -0.33 19.02
N ALA A 145 3.34 -0.42 19.64
CA ALA A 145 3.61 0.17 20.95
C ALA A 145 3.49 1.71 20.94
N ASP A 146 3.90 2.37 19.84
CA ASP A 146 3.74 3.82 19.67
C ASP A 146 2.26 4.22 19.66
N ILE A 147 1.39 3.42 19.03
CA ILE A 147 -0.06 3.67 19.01
C ILE A 147 -0.66 3.53 20.41
N GLU A 148 -0.23 2.55 21.18
CA GLU A 148 -0.67 2.38 22.58
C GLU A 148 -0.15 3.52 23.46
N ASP A 149 1.11 3.95 23.30
CA ASP A 149 1.65 5.09 24.03
C ASP A 149 0.88 6.37 23.70
N LEU A 150 0.51 6.60 22.42
CA LEU A 150 -0.32 7.72 22.01
C LEU A 150 -1.70 7.69 22.68
N ARG A 151 -2.36 6.53 22.70
CA ARG A 151 -3.65 6.34 23.38
C ARG A 151 -3.56 6.75 24.87
N ARG A 152 -2.50 6.29 25.55
CA ARG A 152 -2.27 6.59 26.98
C ARG A 152 -1.99 8.06 27.24
N VAL A 153 -1.12 8.67 26.42
CA VAL A 153 -0.79 10.11 26.53
C VAL A 153 -2.02 11.00 26.31
N LEU A 154 -2.87 10.62 25.36
CA LEU A 154 -4.14 11.33 25.11
C LEU A 154 -5.24 10.94 26.10
N LYS A 155 -4.98 10.04 27.07
CA LYS A 155 -5.92 9.57 28.08
C LYS A 155 -7.23 9.02 27.48
N LEU A 156 -7.11 8.33 26.35
CA LEU A 156 -8.25 7.71 25.67
C LEU A 156 -8.51 6.33 26.27
N ASP A 157 -9.76 6.02 26.62
CA ASP A 157 -10.14 4.68 27.06
C ASP A 157 -10.04 3.69 25.90
N LYS A 158 -10.65 4.03 24.77
CA LYS A 158 -10.73 3.18 23.58
C LYS A 158 -10.39 3.95 22.29
N LEU A 159 -9.85 3.22 21.33
CA LEU A 159 -9.65 3.66 19.95
C LEU A 159 -10.48 2.81 18.98
N ASN A 160 -10.93 3.40 17.90
CA ASN A 160 -11.27 2.70 16.67
C ASN A 160 -10.06 2.75 15.74
N LEU A 161 -9.63 1.61 15.25
CA LEU A 161 -8.46 1.52 14.37
C LEU A 161 -8.90 1.45 12.91
N TYR A 162 -8.14 2.11 12.04
CA TYR A 162 -8.33 2.03 10.59
C TYR A 162 -7.00 1.83 9.90
N GLY A 163 -6.86 0.69 9.22
CA GLY A 163 -5.65 0.34 8.47
C GLY A 163 -5.92 -0.06 7.04
N VAL A 164 -4.99 0.28 6.14
CA VAL A 164 -5.00 -0.09 4.72
C VAL A 164 -3.67 -0.75 4.38
N SER A 165 -3.69 -1.90 3.68
CA SER A 165 -2.44 -2.54 3.23
C SER A 165 -1.54 -2.96 4.41
N TYR A 166 -0.27 -2.60 4.40
CA TYR A 166 0.62 -2.80 5.54
C TYR A 166 0.07 -2.21 6.85
N SER A 167 -0.63 -1.06 6.82
CA SER A 167 -1.19 -0.55 8.08
C SER A 167 -2.36 -1.40 8.59
N ALA A 168 -3.04 -2.19 7.75
CA ALA A 168 -3.96 -3.21 8.24
C ALA A 168 -3.22 -4.30 9.04
N ARG A 169 -2.03 -4.74 8.59
CA ARG A 169 -1.15 -5.62 9.36
C ARG A 169 -0.72 -4.97 10.68
N LEU A 170 -0.34 -3.69 10.66
CA LEU A 170 0.00 -2.94 11.88
C LEU A 170 -1.18 -2.89 12.86
N MET A 171 -2.43 -2.65 12.37
CA MET A 171 -3.61 -2.66 13.25
C MET A 171 -3.85 -4.05 13.85
N LEU A 172 -3.57 -5.12 13.10
CA LEU A 172 -3.62 -6.48 13.65
C LEU A 172 -2.57 -6.70 14.75
N ASN A 173 -1.37 -6.13 14.61
CA ASN A 173 -0.37 -6.16 15.69
C ASN A 173 -0.85 -5.41 16.94
N VAL A 174 -1.48 -4.23 16.78
CA VAL A 174 -2.08 -3.49 17.91
C VAL A 174 -3.17 -4.32 18.58
N VAL A 175 -4.04 -4.97 17.82
CA VAL A 175 -5.09 -5.86 18.33
C VAL A 175 -4.52 -7.03 19.10
N ARG A 176 -3.42 -7.62 18.63
CA ARG A 176 -2.75 -8.74 19.31
C ARG A 176 -2.14 -8.32 20.64
N ASP A 177 -1.41 -7.19 20.64
CA ASP A 177 -0.53 -6.82 21.74
C ASP A 177 -1.22 -5.90 22.77
N TYR A 178 -2.21 -5.10 22.32
CA TYR A 178 -2.90 -4.08 23.14
C TYR A 178 -4.43 -4.10 22.99
N PRO A 179 -5.09 -5.29 23.08
CA PRO A 179 -6.52 -5.44 22.78
C PRO A 179 -7.44 -4.61 23.69
N GLN A 180 -7.01 -4.34 24.94
CA GLN A 180 -7.84 -3.64 25.93
C GLN A 180 -8.17 -2.19 25.54
N GLY A 181 -7.27 -1.53 24.78
CA GLY A 181 -7.42 -0.16 24.31
C GLY A 181 -8.25 -0.02 23.03
N ILE A 182 -8.81 -1.12 22.48
CA ILE A 182 -9.44 -1.10 21.16
C ILE A 182 -10.93 -1.39 21.27
N ARG A 183 -11.76 -0.57 20.61
CA ARG A 183 -13.19 -0.75 20.48
C ARG A 183 -13.57 -1.53 19.23
N SER A 184 -13.01 -1.14 18.10
CA SER A 184 -13.27 -1.77 16.81
C SER A 184 -12.12 -1.55 15.82
N VAL A 185 -12.08 -2.34 14.74
CA VAL A 185 -11.03 -2.29 13.73
C VAL A 185 -11.64 -2.33 12.34
N VAL A 186 -11.14 -1.47 11.44
CA VAL A 186 -11.39 -1.55 10.00
C VAL A 186 -10.09 -1.91 9.29
N LEU A 187 -10.15 -2.96 8.50
CA LEU A 187 -9.04 -3.48 7.70
C LEU A 187 -9.41 -3.41 6.23
N GLU A 188 -8.76 -2.55 5.46
CA GLU A 188 -8.92 -2.49 4.02
C GLU A 188 -7.72 -3.09 3.32
N SER A 189 -7.96 -3.84 2.23
CA SER A 189 -6.86 -4.39 1.45
C SER A 189 -5.83 -5.05 2.37
N THR A 190 -6.30 -6.03 3.12
CA THR A 190 -5.60 -6.56 4.30
C THR A 190 -4.37 -7.37 3.91
N LEU A 191 -3.22 -7.06 4.51
CA LEU A 191 -2.03 -7.90 4.52
C LEU A 191 -1.95 -8.66 5.85
N PRO A 192 -2.43 -9.91 5.95
CA PRO A 192 -2.39 -10.65 7.20
C PRO A 192 -0.95 -11.05 7.57
N PRO A 193 -0.57 -11.08 8.86
CA PRO A 193 0.80 -11.38 9.27
C PRO A 193 1.38 -12.71 8.77
N GLN A 194 0.54 -13.73 8.60
CA GLN A 194 0.95 -15.07 8.13
C GLN A 194 1.16 -15.17 6.61
N VAL A 195 0.94 -14.12 5.86
CA VAL A 195 1.26 -14.07 4.42
C VAL A 195 2.70 -13.63 4.24
N ASN A 196 3.50 -14.47 3.62
CA ASN A 196 4.86 -14.15 3.19
C ASN A 196 4.78 -13.54 1.78
N TYR A 197 4.86 -12.22 1.71
CA TYR A 197 4.48 -11.45 0.53
C TYR A 197 5.25 -11.82 -0.74
N ASP A 198 6.58 -11.93 -0.67
CA ASP A 198 7.40 -12.21 -1.85
C ASP A 198 7.22 -13.65 -2.36
N GLU A 199 6.66 -14.58 -1.53
CA GLU A 199 6.32 -15.95 -1.95
C GLU A 199 5.06 -16.02 -2.83
N VAL A 200 4.18 -15.01 -2.76
CA VAL A 200 2.83 -15.04 -3.37
C VAL A 200 2.44 -13.72 -4.07
N GLY A 201 3.34 -12.75 -4.14
CA GLY A 201 3.03 -11.44 -4.71
C GLY A 201 2.69 -11.49 -6.21
N VAL A 202 3.35 -12.35 -6.99
CA VAL A 202 3.01 -12.55 -8.41
C VAL A 202 1.65 -13.26 -8.56
N ASP A 203 1.30 -14.16 -7.64
CA ASP A 203 -0.04 -14.80 -7.62
C ASP A 203 -1.14 -13.74 -7.44
N ALA A 204 -0.91 -12.71 -6.59
CA ALA A 204 -1.85 -11.62 -6.36
C ALA A 204 -2.07 -10.76 -7.63
N ILE A 205 -0.98 -10.45 -8.33
CA ILE A 205 -1.02 -9.70 -9.60
C ILE A 205 -1.77 -10.47 -10.69
N VAL A 206 -1.43 -11.74 -10.86
CA VAL A 206 -2.08 -12.61 -11.85
C VAL A 206 -3.56 -12.78 -11.52
N HIS A 207 -3.91 -12.83 -10.23
CA HIS A 207 -5.31 -12.85 -9.81
C HIS A 207 -6.07 -11.61 -10.30
N ALA A 208 -5.55 -10.40 -10.06
CA ALA A 208 -6.21 -9.16 -10.48
C ALA A 208 -6.34 -9.06 -12.02
N LEU A 209 -5.31 -9.48 -12.77
CA LEU A 209 -5.35 -9.56 -14.23
C LEU A 209 -6.43 -10.56 -14.70
N ASN A 210 -6.53 -11.74 -14.09
CA ASN A 210 -7.54 -12.73 -14.42
C ASN A 210 -8.95 -12.20 -14.11
N VAL A 211 -9.15 -11.50 -12.99
CA VAL A 211 -10.43 -10.85 -12.69
C VAL A 211 -10.81 -9.86 -13.80
N LEU A 212 -9.86 -9.06 -14.29
CA LEU A 212 -10.10 -8.14 -15.41
C LEU A 212 -10.51 -8.90 -16.68
N PHE A 213 -9.77 -9.95 -17.06
CA PHE A 213 -10.02 -10.70 -18.27
C PHE A 213 -11.37 -11.44 -18.21
N GLU A 214 -11.69 -12.07 -17.09
CA GLU A 214 -12.96 -12.79 -16.92
C GLU A 214 -14.16 -11.82 -16.85
N ASN A 215 -14.03 -10.67 -16.19
CA ASN A 215 -15.07 -9.67 -16.14
C ASN A 215 -15.30 -9.04 -17.53
N CYS A 216 -14.25 -8.77 -18.32
CA CYS A 216 -14.40 -8.32 -19.70
C CYS A 216 -15.08 -9.38 -20.56
N LYS A 217 -14.69 -10.65 -20.44
CA LYS A 217 -15.30 -11.77 -21.17
C LYS A 217 -16.79 -11.96 -20.82
N ALA A 218 -17.17 -11.70 -19.56
CA ALA A 218 -18.56 -11.77 -19.12
C ALA A 218 -19.42 -10.58 -19.55
N ASP A 219 -18.82 -9.43 -19.87
CA ASP A 219 -19.50 -8.26 -20.43
C ASP A 219 -19.57 -8.39 -21.96
N ALA A 220 -20.78 -8.54 -22.52
CA ALA A 220 -20.97 -8.77 -23.95
C ALA A 220 -20.36 -7.68 -24.85
N ARG A 221 -20.34 -6.41 -24.40
CA ARG A 221 -19.74 -5.30 -25.14
C ARG A 221 -18.23 -5.39 -25.13
N CYS A 222 -17.64 -5.64 -23.95
CA CYS A 222 -16.20 -5.81 -23.81
C CYS A 222 -15.69 -7.05 -24.56
N ALA A 223 -16.36 -8.18 -24.42
CA ALA A 223 -16.01 -9.41 -25.14
C ALA A 223 -16.12 -9.24 -26.67
N GLY A 224 -17.12 -8.49 -27.15
CA GLY A 224 -17.28 -8.18 -28.58
C GLY A 224 -16.18 -7.27 -29.11
N ALA A 225 -15.76 -6.26 -28.33
CA ALA A 225 -14.74 -5.31 -28.72
C ALA A 225 -13.31 -5.88 -28.57
N TYR A 226 -13.08 -6.70 -27.53
CA TYR A 226 -11.75 -7.23 -27.14
C TYR A 226 -11.78 -8.76 -26.93
N PRO A 227 -12.10 -9.58 -27.96
CA PRO A 227 -12.34 -11.01 -27.80
C PRO A 227 -11.10 -11.82 -27.36
N LYS A 228 -9.90 -11.24 -27.46
CA LYS A 228 -8.61 -11.85 -27.12
C LYS A 228 -7.79 -11.02 -26.15
N LEU A 229 -8.46 -10.31 -25.22
CA LEU A 229 -7.83 -9.33 -24.32
C LEU A 229 -6.62 -9.86 -23.57
N GLU A 230 -6.71 -11.09 -23.01
CA GLU A 230 -5.59 -11.73 -22.30
C GLU A 230 -4.40 -11.98 -23.24
N GLU A 231 -4.67 -12.52 -24.45
CA GLU A 231 -3.61 -12.76 -25.45
C GLU A 231 -2.95 -11.46 -25.88
N GLU A 232 -3.73 -10.42 -26.10
CA GLU A 232 -3.25 -9.08 -26.48
C GLU A 232 -2.35 -8.48 -25.39
N PHE A 233 -2.73 -8.60 -24.11
CA PHE A 233 -1.90 -8.14 -23.00
C PHE A 233 -0.52 -8.81 -23.01
N TYR A 234 -0.48 -10.14 -23.02
CA TYR A 234 0.80 -10.84 -22.98
C TYR A 234 1.62 -10.68 -24.26
N ALA A 235 0.98 -10.54 -25.41
CA ALA A 235 1.68 -10.23 -26.67
C ALA A 235 2.30 -8.84 -26.62
N ALA A 236 1.61 -7.85 -26.07
CA ALA A 236 2.14 -6.49 -25.86
C ALA A 236 3.35 -6.52 -24.90
N VAL A 237 3.25 -7.23 -23.77
CA VAL A 237 4.36 -7.39 -22.81
C VAL A 237 5.57 -8.03 -23.51
N SER A 238 5.38 -9.12 -24.23
CA SER A 238 6.46 -9.82 -24.93
C SER A 238 7.14 -8.95 -25.99
N ARG A 239 6.35 -8.25 -26.82
CA ARG A 239 6.86 -7.36 -27.85
C ARG A 239 7.64 -6.18 -27.26
N LEU A 240 7.12 -5.52 -26.22
CA LEU A 240 7.78 -4.41 -25.56
C LEU A 240 9.05 -4.84 -24.82
N ASN A 241 9.12 -6.07 -24.30
CA ASN A 241 10.36 -6.61 -23.72
C ASN A 241 11.44 -6.84 -24.80
N ALA A 242 11.03 -7.27 -26.00
CA ALA A 242 11.94 -7.47 -27.13
C ALA A 242 12.36 -6.14 -27.78
N GLN A 243 11.44 -5.18 -27.84
CA GLN A 243 11.63 -3.87 -28.50
C GLN A 243 11.04 -2.74 -27.63
N PRO A 244 11.78 -2.27 -26.60
CA PRO A 244 11.34 -1.18 -25.75
C PRO A 244 11.10 0.12 -26.52
N ILE A 245 10.05 0.84 -26.18
CA ILE A 245 9.74 2.16 -26.75
C ILE A 245 10.47 3.29 -26.02
N SER A 246 10.70 4.41 -26.70
CA SER A 246 11.20 5.65 -26.10
C SER A 246 10.03 6.52 -25.62
N ALA A 247 10.19 7.11 -24.45
CA ALA A 247 9.29 8.12 -23.91
C ALA A 247 10.10 9.30 -23.35
N SER A 248 9.66 10.51 -23.66
CA SER A 248 10.33 11.73 -23.22
C SER A 248 9.90 12.08 -21.80
N VAL A 249 10.86 12.42 -20.94
CA VAL A 249 10.63 12.88 -19.56
C VAL A 249 11.32 14.22 -19.34
N LYS A 250 10.68 15.09 -18.58
CA LYS A 250 11.24 16.37 -18.16
C LYS A 250 11.70 16.29 -16.71
N ASP A 251 12.95 16.63 -16.46
CA ASP A 251 13.44 16.73 -15.09
C ASP A 251 12.76 17.89 -14.37
N ALA A 252 12.11 17.61 -13.24
CA ALA A 252 11.38 18.61 -12.48
C ALA A 252 12.31 19.67 -11.82
N LYS A 253 13.60 19.35 -11.62
CA LYS A 253 14.58 20.25 -10.99
C LYS A 253 15.37 21.08 -11.99
N THR A 254 15.85 20.44 -13.05
CA THR A 254 16.70 21.11 -14.06
C THR A 254 15.91 21.65 -15.25
N GLY A 255 14.70 21.14 -15.48
CA GLY A 255 13.89 21.44 -16.65
C GLY A 255 14.37 20.76 -17.95
N GLU A 256 15.45 20.01 -17.88
CA GLU A 256 16.01 19.28 -19.03
C GLU A 256 15.10 18.15 -19.48
N THR A 257 14.99 17.95 -20.78
CA THR A 257 14.23 16.85 -21.38
C THR A 257 15.19 15.75 -21.81
N GLY A 258 14.86 14.50 -21.51
CA GLY A 258 15.61 13.32 -21.93
C GLY A 258 14.69 12.16 -22.22
N ASP A 259 15.18 11.16 -22.94
CA ASP A 259 14.38 9.96 -23.27
C ASP A 259 14.77 8.79 -22.38
N ILE A 260 13.75 8.06 -21.91
CA ILE A 260 13.92 6.77 -21.25
C ILE A 260 13.29 5.65 -22.06
N LYS A 261 13.73 4.42 -21.81
CA LYS A 261 13.12 3.22 -22.40
C LYS A 261 12.05 2.65 -21.48
N LEU A 262 10.92 2.29 -22.08
CA LEU A 262 9.82 1.57 -21.46
C LEU A 262 9.69 0.20 -22.11
N ASN A 263 9.75 -0.85 -21.31
CA ASN A 263 9.65 -2.24 -21.75
C ASN A 263 8.31 -2.88 -21.34
N GLY A 264 8.15 -4.18 -21.61
CA GLY A 264 6.92 -4.90 -21.30
C GLY A 264 6.67 -5.08 -19.81
N ASN A 265 7.73 -5.19 -18.99
CA ASN A 265 7.56 -5.24 -17.54
C ASN A 265 7.11 -3.88 -16.99
N ASP A 266 7.60 -2.77 -17.60
CA ASP A 266 7.08 -1.43 -17.28
C ASP A 266 5.61 -1.29 -17.64
N PHE A 267 5.18 -1.87 -18.78
CA PHE A 267 3.77 -1.87 -19.16
C PHE A 267 2.91 -2.68 -18.18
N ALA A 268 3.37 -3.87 -17.78
CA ALA A 268 2.67 -4.66 -16.77
C ALA A 268 2.58 -3.93 -15.43
N THR A 269 3.67 -3.31 -14.95
CA THR A 269 3.69 -2.51 -13.72
C THR A 269 2.70 -1.34 -13.81
N TRP A 270 2.74 -0.59 -14.91
CA TRP A 270 1.83 0.53 -15.08
C TRP A 270 0.36 0.10 -15.10
N LEU A 271 0.01 -0.99 -15.78
CA LEU A 271 -1.36 -1.51 -15.80
C LEU A 271 -1.82 -1.94 -14.40
N ILE A 272 -0.92 -2.54 -13.62
CA ILE A 272 -1.18 -2.95 -12.24
C ILE A 272 -1.44 -1.71 -11.38
N ASP A 273 -0.60 -0.68 -11.47
CA ASP A 273 -0.78 0.59 -10.78
C ASP A 273 -2.08 1.28 -11.22
N TYR A 274 -2.45 1.16 -12.48
CA TYR A 274 -3.70 1.66 -13.02
C TYR A 274 -4.92 0.92 -12.45
N LEU A 275 -4.86 -0.41 -12.36
CA LEU A 275 -5.89 -1.23 -11.70
C LEU A 275 -5.92 -0.98 -10.18
N LEU A 276 -4.76 -0.60 -9.61
CA LEU A 276 -4.65 -0.24 -8.20
C LEU A 276 -5.09 1.20 -7.92
N SER A 277 -5.19 2.04 -8.96
CA SER A 277 -5.77 3.35 -8.82
C SER A 277 -7.20 3.16 -8.31
N ASN A 278 -7.57 3.67 -7.22
CA ASN A 278 -8.89 3.52 -6.62
C ASN A 278 -10.02 4.17 -7.45
N ASP A 279 -9.82 4.28 -8.74
CA ASP A 279 -10.74 4.90 -9.68
C ASP A 279 -11.40 3.83 -10.55
N ALA A 280 -12.71 3.66 -10.38
CA ALA A 280 -13.49 2.69 -11.14
C ALA A 280 -13.51 3.00 -12.65
N GLU A 281 -13.35 4.27 -13.04
CA GLU A 281 -13.26 4.69 -14.43
C GLU A 281 -11.96 4.23 -15.05
N ALA A 282 -10.84 4.30 -14.30
CA ALA A 282 -9.56 3.78 -14.75
C ALA A 282 -9.59 2.25 -14.95
N ILE A 283 -10.25 1.52 -14.04
CA ILE A 283 -10.46 0.08 -14.20
C ILE A 283 -11.30 -0.20 -15.45
N ALA A 284 -12.32 0.61 -15.70
CA ALA A 284 -13.19 0.48 -16.88
C ALA A 284 -12.45 0.71 -18.20
N ASP A 285 -11.43 1.56 -18.22
CA ASP A 285 -10.58 1.85 -19.38
C ASP A 285 -9.50 0.78 -19.63
N ALA A 286 -9.19 -0.06 -18.66
CA ALA A 286 -8.06 -0.99 -18.75
C ALA A 286 -8.09 -1.91 -20.00
N PRO A 287 -9.24 -2.49 -20.43
CA PRO A 287 -9.30 -3.28 -21.67
C PRO A 287 -8.95 -2.47 -22.92
N LEU A 288 -9.44 -1.24 -23.03
CA LEU A 288 -9.12 -0.33 -24.13
C LEU A 288 -7.62 -0.03 -24.19
N VAL A 289 -7.01 0.26 -23.05
CA VAL A 289 -5.57 0.55 -22.91
C VAL A 289 -4.72 -0.64 -23.34
N ILE A 290 -5.10 -1.86 -22.94
CA ILE A 290 -4.44 -3.10 -23.36
C ILE A 290 -4.51 -3.24 -24.88
N HIS A 291 -5.71 -3.11 -25.45
CA HIS A 291 -5.95 -3.24 -26.88
C HIS A 291 -5.16 -2.20 -27.69
N GLN A 292 -5.18 -0.94 -27.27
CA GLN A 292 -4.41 0.14 -27.92
C GLN A 292 -2.91 -0.13 -27.88
N THR A 293 -2.40 -0.58 -26.73
CA THR A 293 -0.97 -0.95 -26.58
C THR A 293 -0.61 -2.11 -27.49
N PHE A 294 -1.48 -3.13 -27.59
CA PHE A 294 -1.31 -4.25 -28.53
C PHE A 294 -1.30 -3.77 -30.00
N GLN A 295 -2.08 -2.77 -30.37
CA GLN A 295 -2.08 -2.16 -31.69
C GLN A 295 -0.85 -1.25 -31.98
N GLY A 296 0.04 -1.03 -31.00
CA GLY A 296 1.18 -0.14 -31.14
C GLY A 296 0.88 1.35 -30.85
N LYS A 297 -0.29 1.64 -30.26
CA LYS A 297 -0.67 2.97 -29.80
C LYS A 297 -0.24 3.13 -28.34
N TYR A 298 0.86 3.86 -28.10
CA TYR A 298 1.51 3.91 -26.79
C TYR A 298 1.29 5.21 -26.01
N ASP A 299 0.43 6.12 -26.46
CA ASP A 299 0.31 7.46 -25.86
C ASP A 299 -0.15 7.41 -24.39
N ALA A 300 -1.07 6.51 -24.06
CA ALA A 300 -1.46 6.30 -22.67
C ALA A 300 -0.29 5.75 -21.82
N PHE A 301 0.41 4.74 -22.33
CA PHE A 301 1.49 4.09 -21.60
C PHE A 301 2.73 5.01 -21.46
N LYS A 302 3.03 5.86 -22.43
CA LYS A 302 4.17 6.80 -22.35
C LYS A 302 4.08 7.73 -21.13
N ARG A 303 2.89 8.01 -20.62
CA ARG A 303 2.71 8.82 -19.39
C ARG A 303 3.38 8.19 -18.17
N TYR A 304 3.51 6.87 -18.13
CA TYR A 304 4.21 6.14 -17.07
C TYR A 304 5.68 6.55 -16.93
N ALA A 305 6.30 7.09 -17.99
CA ALA A 305 7.68 7.57 -17.94
C ALA A 305 7.91 8.60 -16.81
N ASN A 306 6.94 9.49 -16.56
CA ASN A 306 7.02 10.47 -15.47
C ASN A 306 6.94 9.79 -14.10
N GLU A 307 6.11 8.78 -13.96
CA GLU A 307 5.98 8.00 -12.71
C GLU A 307 7.26 7.21 -12.43
N LYS A 308 7.79 6.52 -13.45
CA LYS A 308 9.04 5.74 -13.37
C LYS A 308 10.24 6.59 -12.96
N THR A 309 10.24 7.89 -13.30
CA THR A 309 11.31 8.82 -12.96
C THR A 309 11.03 9.68 -11.72
N SER A 310 9.88 9.46 -11.06
CA SER A 310 9.54 10.15 -9.82
C SER A 310 10.23 9.51 -8.61
N PRO A 311 10.62 10.31 -7.60
CA PRO A 311 11.11 9.74 -6.34
C PRO A 311 10.05 8.87 -5.67
N ALA A 312 10.48 7.84 -4.95
CA ALA A 312 9.58 7.01 -4.16
C ALA A 312 8.73 7.86 -3.21
N SER A 313 7.44 7.56 -3.14
CA SER A 313 6.49 8.26 -2.26
C SER A 313 6.58 7.83 -0.80
N SER A 314 7.26 6.71 -0.53
CA SER A 314 7.48 6.12 0.80
C SER A 314 8.92 6.29 1.27
N SER A 315 9.12 6.31 2.60
CA SER A 315 10.42 6.31 3.25
C SER A 315 11.05 4.92 3.11
N LEU A 316 11.97 4.77 2.14
CA LEU A 316 12.53 3.47 1.76
C LEU A 316 13.29 2.78 2.90
N GLY A 317 13.98 3.54 3.77
CA GLY A 317 14.65 2.95 4.92
C GLY A 317 13.69 2.32 5.93
N MET A 318 12.52 2.92 6.18
CA MET A 318 11.47 2.29 6.97
C MET A 318 10.93 1.04 6.29
N ARG A 319 10.67 1.12 4.97
CA ARG A 319 10.21 -0.02 4.18
C ARG A 319 11.20 -1.19 4.27
N TYR A 320 12.48 -0.93 4.06
CA TYR A 320 13.52 -1.96 4.14
C TYR A 320 13.65 -2.55 5.54
N SER A 321 13.56 -1.72 6.59
CA SER A 321 13.66 -2.22 7.98
C SER A 321 12.52 -3.17 8.33
N VAL A 322 11.27 -2.80 8.01
CA VAL A 322 10.11 -3.68 8.21
C VAL A 322 10.22 -4.94 7.37
N TRP A 323 10.47 -4.79 6.06
CA TRP A 323 10.44 -5.93 5.14
C TRP A 323 11.52 -6.95 5.43
N CYS A 324 12.74 -6.47 5.68
CA CYS A 324 13.86 -7.36 5.98
C CYS A 324 13.73 -8.04 7.35
N GLY A 325 13.08 -7.39 8.31
CA GLY A 325 12.84 -7.96 9.63
C GLY A 325 11.64 -8.90 9.69
N GLU A 326 10.56 -8.59 8.98
CA GLU A 326 9.24 -9.21 9.18
C GLU A 326 8.75 -10.07 8.02
N GLU A 327 9.24 -9.85 6.78
CA GLU A 327 8.88 -10.66 5.61
C GLU A 327 10.02 -11.60 5.24
N VAL A 328 11.15 -11.07 4.74
CA VAL A 328 12.28 -11.86 4.22
C VAL A 328 12.84 -12.81 5.28
N ALA A 329 12.70 -12.49 6.57
CA ALA A 329 13.12 -13.37 7.67
C ALA A 329 12.35 -14.70 7.73
N PHE A 330 11.12 -14.75 7.18
CA PHE A 330 10.25 -15.92 7.20
C PHE A 330 10.05 -16.55 5.82
N GLU A 331 10.55 -15.94 4.76
CA GLU A 331 10.34 -16.35 3.38
C GLU A 331 11.30 -17.44 2.91
N SER A 332 10.79 -18.26 1.99
CA SER A 332 11.54 -19.29 1.31
C SER A 332 11.96 -18.84 -0.10
N ARG A 333 13.26 -18.66 -0.29
CA ARG A 333 13.82 -18.35 -1.62
C ARG A 333 13.42 -19.35 -2.70
N ARG A 334 13.23 -20.63 -2.32
CA ARG A 334 12.74 -21.67 -3.25
C ARG A 334 11.33 -21.37 -3.72
N LYS A 335 10.44 -20.93 -2.84
CA LYS A 335 9.07 -20.58 -3.22
C LYS A 335 9.04 -19.30 -4.06
N ILE A 336 9.82 -18.28 -3.70
CA ILE A 336 9.97 -17.05 -4.50
C ILE A 336 10.42 -17.39 -5.92
N ALA A 337 11.49 -18.19 -6.05
CA ALA A 337 11.98 -18.62 -7.37
C ALA A 337 10.95 -19.43 -8.17
N ALA A 338 10.12 -20.23 -7.50
CA ALA A 338 9.10 -21.05 -8.16
C ALA A 338 8.02 -20.23 -8.88
N GLN A 339 7.73 -19.01 -8.46
CA GLN A 339 6.77 -18.12 -9.13
C GLN A 339 7.22 -17.78 -10.57
N SER A 340 8.52 -17.52 -10.78
CA SER A 340 9.06 -17.22 -12.12
C SER A 340 8.86 -18.37 -13.12
N PHE A 341 8.81 -19.63 -12.64
CA PHE A 341 8.50 -20.78 -13.48
C PHE A 341 6.99 -20.92 -13.70
N ARG A 342 6.18 -20.68 -12.67
CA ARG A 342 4.72 -20.77 -12.76
C ARG A 342 4.15 -19.75 -13.76
N TYR A 343 4.67 -18.53 -13.76
CA TYR A 343 4.20 -17.42 -14.58
C TYR A 343 5.18 -17.05 -15.68
N SER A 344 5.50 -18.02 -16.55
CA SER A 344 6.49 -17.85 -17.62
C SER A 344 6.20 -16.70 -18.60
N ARG A 345 4.91 -16.30 -18.75
CA ARG A 345 4.49 -15.16 -19.59
C ARG A 345 4.83 -13.79 -18.95
N LEU A 346 5.08 -13.76 -17.62
CA LEU A 346 5.57 -12.60 -16.86
C LEU A 346 7.02 -12.82 -16.37
N ARG A 347 7.81 -13.60 -17.12
CA ARG A 347 9.19 -13.92 -16.75
C ARG A 347 10.01 -12.64 -16.62
N GLY A 348 10.71 -12.51 -15.47
CA GLY A 348 11.50 -11.31 -15.15
C GLY A 348 10.70 -10.16 -14.56
N TYR A 349 9.39 -10.34 -14.36
CA TYR A 349 8.60 -9.46 -13.54
C TYR A 349 8.86 -9.79 -12.06
N GLU A 350 9.30 -8.82 -11.30
CA GLU A 350 9.52 -8.92 -9.85
C GLU A 350 8.62 -7.92 -9.15
N VAL A 351 7.77 -8.40 -8.23
CA VAL A 351 6.87 -7.53 -7.47
C VAL A 351 7.68 -6.61 -6.55
N MET A 352 8.66 -7.19 -5.87
CA MET A 352 9.64 -6.47 -5.07
C MET A 352 10.93 -7.29 -5.01
N ALA A 353 12.04 -6.71 -5.41
CA ALA A 353 13.33 -7.38 -5.36
C ALA A 353 14.00 -7.21 -3.98
N LEU A 354 13.22 -7.26 -2.89
CA LEU A 354 13.66 -6.94 -1.53
C LEU A 354 14.58 -7.98 -0.87
N PRO A 355 14.51 -9.30 -1.16
CA PRO A 355 15.46 -10.26 -0.60
C PRO A 355 16.93 -9.94 -0.87
N ASP A 356 17.24 -9.28 -1.99
CA ASP A 356 18.61 -8.82 -2.26
C ASP A 356 18.99 -7.56 -1.49
N ILE A 357 18.05 -6.63 -1.32
CA ILE A 357 18.25 -5.45 -0.48
C ILE A 357 18.56 -5.88 0.96
N CYS A 358 17.89 -6.90 1.49
CA CYS A 358 18.08 -7.39 2.84
C CYS A 358 19.47 -8.01 3.11
N ARG A 359 20.22 -8.31 2.07
CA ARG A 359 21.65 -8.69 2.24
C ARG A 359 22.53 -7.51 2.67
N VAL A 360 22.15 -6.31 2.29
CA VAL A 360 22.87 -5.07 2.63
C VAL A 360 22.18 -4.28 3.73
N TRP A 361 20.84 -4.39 3.83
CA TRP A 361 20.02 -3.76 4.87
C TRP A 361 19.87 -4.70 6.05
N LYS A 362 20.91 -4.77 6.88
CA LYS A 362 20.98 -5.71 7.99
C LYS A 362 20.18 -5.19 9.19
N VAL A 363 19.07 -5.85 9.49
CA VAL A 363 18.24 -5.62 10.68
C VAL A 363 18.00 -6.93 11.41
N ARG A 364 17.64 -6.84 12.69
CA ARG A 364 17.30 -8.00 13.51
C ARG A 364 16.00 -8.64 12.99
N PRO A 365 15.98 -9.96 12.75
CA PRO A 365 14.73 -10.68 12.41
C PRO A 365 13.68 -10.50 13.49
N ALA A 366 12.42 -10.38 13.09
CA ALA A 366 11.29 -10.33 13.99
C ALA A 366 11.06 -11.67 14.69
N GLN A 367 10.32 -11.65 15.79
CA GLN A 367 9.94 -12.86 16.50
C GLN A 367 8.91 -13.67 15.69
N ALA A 368 8.88 -14.99 15.87
CA ALA A 368 7.99 -15.88 15.14
C ALA A 368 6.48 -15.53 15.27
N ILE A 369 6.10 -14.82 16.33
CA ILE A 369 4.71 -14.35 16.52
C ILE A 369 4.29 -13.34 15.46
N GLU A 370 5.25 -12.58 14.90
CA GLU A 370 4.98 -11.58 13.86
C GLU A 370 4.57 -12.20 12.51
N ASN A 371 4.80 -13.50 12.34
CA ASN A 371 4.38 -14.27 11.15
C ASN A 371 3.25 -15.27 11.47
N ARG A 372 2.40 -14.97 12.45
CA ARG A 372 1.28 -15.84 12.83
C ARG A 372 -0.06 -15.12 12.72
N PRO A 373 -1.15 -15.88 12.43
CA PRO A 373 -2.50 -15.33 12.43
C PRO A 373 -2.85 -14.65 13.75
N VAL A 374 -3.42 -13.47 13.68
CA VAL A 374 -3.96 -12.77 14.86
C VAL A 374 -5.34 -13.29 15.17
N LYS A 375 -5.56 -13.72 16.41
CA LYS A 375 -6.87 -14.16 16.92
C LYS A 375 -7.46 -13.06 17.80
N SER A 376 -8.71 -12.67 17.54
CA SER A 376 -9.35 -11.60 18.28
C SER A 376 -10.87 -11.73 18.30
N ASP A 377 -11.48 -11.28 19.41
CA ASP A 377 -12.93 -11.10 19.54
C ASP A 377 -13.36 -9.63 19.35
N ILE A 378 -12.42 -8.72 19.02
CA ILE A 378 -12.72 -7.31 18.75
C ILE A 378 -13.52 -7.21 17.44
N PRO A 379 -14.65 -6.47 17.44
CA PRO A 379 -15.42 -6.25 16.21
C PRO A 379 -14.55 -5.69 15.08
N THR A 380 -14.59 -6.35 13.92
CA THR A 380 -13.73 -6.02 12.78
C THR A 380 -14.53 -5.95 11.49
N LEU A 381 -14.37 -4.85 10.75
CA LEU A 381 -14.85 -4.73 9.38
C LEU A 381 -13.67 -4.94 8.42
N ILE A 382 -13.83 -5.86 7.48
CA ILE A 382 -12.83 -6.16 6.45
C ILE A 382 -13.42 -5.76 5.09
N LEU A 383 -12.76 -4.83 4.41
CA LEU A 383 -13.11 -4.42 3.05
C LEU A 383 -12.00 -4.87 2.10
N ALA A 384 -12.31 -5.82 1.23
CA ALA A 384 -11.45 -6.28 0.17
C ALA A 384 -11.85 -5.64 -1.14
N ALA A 385 -10.90 -5.35 -2.03
CA ALA A 385 -11.20 -4.74 -3.32
C ALA A 385 -11.09 -5.76 -4.45
N GLU A 386 -12.06 -5.77 -5.37
CA GLU A 386 -12.20 -6.76 -6.45
C GLU A 386 -10.94 -6.86 -7.32
N TYR A 387 -10.31 -5.72 -7.65
CA TYR A 387 -9.14 -5.63 -8.53
C TYR A 387 -7.81 -5.43 -7.78
N ASP A 388 -7.76 -5.73 -6.49
CA ASP A 388 -6.55 -5.51 -5.69
C ASP A 388 -5.43 -6.49 -6.08
N ALA A 389 -4.43 -5.98 -6.77
CA ALA A 389 -3.28 -6.75 -7.22
C ALA A 389 -2.16 -6.85 -6.17
N TYR A 390 -2.24 -6.14 -5.04
CA TYR A 390 -1.25 -6.21 -3.96
C TYR A 390 -1.71 -7.05 -2.79
N THR A 391 -2.99 -6.91 -2.40
CA THR A 391 -3.58 -7.62 -1.27
C THR A 391 -4.96 -8.16 -1.67
N PRO A 392 -4.97 -9.27 -2.43
CA PRO A 392 -6.19 -9.79 -3.07
C PRO A 392 -7.25 -10.16 -2.04
N PRO A 393 -8.54 -10.23 -2.43
CA PRO A 393 -9.66 -10.56 -1.54
C PRO A 393 -9.47 -11.83 -0.72
N ALA A 394 -8.71 -12.79 -1.24
CA ALA A 394 -8.38 -14.03 -0.54
C ALA A 394 -7.66 -13.79 0.81
N TRP A 395 -6.85 -12.72 0.90
CA TRP A 395 -6.15 -12.42 2.15
C TRP A 395 -7.06 -11.78 3.20
N GLY A 396 -8.05 -11.00 2.79
CA GLY A 396 -9.13 -10.55 3.68
C GLY A 396 -9.92 -11.75 4.24
N LYS A 397 -10.25 -12.73 3.38
CA LYS A 397 -10.90 -13.99 3.78
C LYS A 397 -10.03 -14.80 4.76
N LEU A 398 -8.71 -14.82 4.52
CA LEU A 398 -7.75 -15.49 5.42
C LEU A 398 -7.70 -14.81 6.81
N ALA A 399 -7.69 -13.48 6.88
CA ALA A 399 -7.74 -12.74 8.14
C ALA A 399 -9.04 -13.00 8.91
N ALA A 400 -10.18 -13.03 8.22
CA ALA A 400 -11.49 -13.27 8.81
C ALA A 400 -11.61 -14.62 9.54
N GLN A 401 -10.83 -15.64 9.14
CA GLN A 401 -10.87 -16.97 9.76
C GLN A 401 -10.50 -16.97 11.25
N THR A 402 -9.76 -15.98 11.70
CA THR A 402 -9.27 -15.87 13.08
C THR A 402 -9.80 -14.66 13.85
N LEU A 403 -10.57 -13.81 13.19
CA LEU A 403 -11.24 -12.63 13.76
C LEU A 403 -12.73 -12.97 13.98
N LYS A 404 -13.06 -13.42 15.18
CA LYS A 404 -14.35 -14.08 15.48
C LYS A 404 -15.58 -13.21 15.20
N HIS A 405 -15.50 -11.91 15.42
CA HIS A 405 -16.57 -10.93 15.18
C HIS A 405 -16.23 -10.04 13.99
N SER A 406 -15.96 -10.66 12.83
CA SER A 406 -15.63 -9.93 11.62
C SER A 406 -16.76 -9.95 10.58
N PHE A 407 -16.94 -8.82 9.90
CA PHE A 407 -17.77 -8.67 8.72
C PHE A 407 -16.86 -8.45 7.52
N LEU A 408 -16.97 -9.27 6.49
CA LEU A 408 -16.15 -9.20 5.29
C LEU A 408 -17.02 -8.84 4.07
N PHE A 409 -16.60 -7.81 3.35
CA PHE A 409 -17.23 -7.39 2.09
C PHE A 409 -16.18 -7.21 1.01
N GLU A 410 -16.55 -7.61 -0.21
CA GLU A 410 -15.77 -7.33 -1.40
C GLU A 410 -16.38 -6.14 -2.14
N VAL A 411 -15.57 -5.10 -2.35
CA VAL A 411 -16.00 -3.85 -2.97
C VAL A 411 -15.77 -3.94 -4.48
N PRO A 412 -16.83 -3.94 -5.30
CA PRO A 412 -16.71 -4.05 -6.74
C PRO A 412 -16.14 -2.78 -7.36
N TRP A 413 -15.49 -2.91 -8.51
CA TRP A 413 -14.89 -1.80 -9.26
C TRP A 413 -13.92 -0.96 -8.42
N ALA A 414 -13.22 -1.60 -7.49
CA ALA A 414 -12.25 -0.96 -6.62
C ALA A 414 -10.89 -1.66 -6.71
N GLY A 415 -9.83 -0.85 -6.70
CA GLY A 415 -8.45 -1.27 -6.52
C GLY A 415 -8.03 -1.18 -5.05
N HIS A 416 -6.72 -1.07 -4.81
CA HIS A 416 -6.11 -1.14 -3.49
C HIS A 416 -6.58 -0.03 -2.53
N GLY A 417 -7.20 -0.39 -1.41
CA GLY A 417 -7.75 0.54 -0.41
C GLY A 417 -9.08 1.16 -0.84
N PRO A 418 -10.18 0.38 -0.90
CA PRO A 418 -11.46 0.80 -1.48
C PRO A 418 -12.07 2.06 -0.84
N GLY A 419 -11.75 2.38 0.40
CA GLY A 419 -12.19 3.62 1.05
C GLY A 419 -11.59 4.90 0.44
N PHE A 420 -10.54 4.80 -0.38
CA PHE A 420 -9.99 5.99 -1.05
C PHE A 420 -10.91 6.51 -2.17
N SER A 421 -11.58 5.63 -2.90
CA SER A 421 -12.38 5.98 -4.07
C SER A 421 -13.87 5.69 -3.91
N SER A 422 -14.25 4.62 -3.22
CA SER A 422 -15.65 4.20 -3.08
C SER A 422 -16.40 4.99 -1.99
N PRO A 423 -17.40 5.83 -2.33
CA PRO A 423 -18.28 6.43 -1.33
C PRO A 423 -19.00 5.38 -0.48
N CYS A 424 -19.45 4.28 -1.11
CA CYS A 424 -20.12 3.18 -0.44
C CYS A 424 -19.22 2.56 0.66
N ALA A 425 -17.94 2.30 0.37
CA ALA A 425 -17.01 1.78 1.37
C ALA A 425 -16.85 2.75 2.56
N ARG A 426 -16.76 4.06 2.30
CA ARG A 426 -16.66 5.09 3.38
C ARG A 426 -17.91 5.17 4.25
N GLU A 427 -19.10 5.03 3.66
CA GLU A 427 -20.37 5.00 4.38
C GLU A 427 -20.47 3.75 5.26
N MET A 428 -20.12 2.58 4.72
CA MET A 428 -20.08 1.33 5.47
C MET A 428 -19.12 1.42 6.68
N VAL A 429 -17.96 2.05 6.52
CA VAL A 429 -17.00 2.29 7.62
C VAL A 429 -17.62 3.23 8.67
N ALA A 430 -18.29 4.30 8.27
CA ALA A 430 -18.93 5.24 9.19
C ALA A 430 -20.04 4.56 9.99
N GLU A 431 -20.88 3.77 9.34
CA GLU A 431 -21.94 2.99 9.98
C GLU A 431 -21.37 1.97 10.96
N PHE A 432 -20.31 1.24 10.57
CA PHE A 432 -19.62 0.30 11.44
C PHE A 432 -19.04 0.97 12.69
N PHE A 433 -18.39 2.12 12.56
CA PHE A 433 -17.93 2.87 13.74
C PHE A 433 -19.09 3.34 14.61
N GLY A 434 -20.28 3.57 14.07
CA GLY A 434 -21.50 3.84 14.83
C GLY A 434 -21.88 2.66 15.72
N ASN A 435 -22.01 1.48 15.15
CA ASN A 435 -22.33 0.22 15.85
C ASN A 435 -21.50 -0.96 15.32
N PRO A 436 -20.33 -1.26 15.92
CA PRO A 436 -19.43 -2.29 15.39
C PRO A 436 -19.87 -3.72 15.67
N THR A 437 -20.98 -3.93 16.36
CA THR A 437 -21.54 -5.27 16.62
C THR A 437 -22.53 -5.74 15.55
N VAL A 438 -22.86 -4.86 14.61
CA VAL A 438 -23.81 -5.12 13.51
C VAL A 438 -23.09 -4.90 12.18
N ALA A 439 -23.38 -5.78 11.21
CA ALA A 439 -22.88 -5.60 9.85
C ALA A 439 -23.43 -4.31 9.24
N PRO A 440 -22.58 -3.46 8.61
CA PRO A 440 -23.05 -2.27 7.92
C PRO A 440 -23.92 -2.63 6.72
N ASN A 441 -24.80 -1.73 6.33
CA ASN A 441 -25.60 -1.89 5.12
C ASN A 441 -24.68 -1.93 3.88
N SER A 442 -24.84 -2.96 3.06
CA SER A 442 -24.00 -3.20 1.87
C SER A 442 -24.77 -3.09 0.54
N ASP A 443 -26.01 -2.60 0.54
CA ASP A 443 -26.83 -2.50 -0.69
C ASP A 443 -26.20 -1.57 -1.73
N CYS A 444 -25.47 -0.56 -1.31
CA CYS A 444 -24.72 0.33 -2.20
C CYS A 444 -23.64 -0.39 -3.03
N LEU A 445 -23.12 -1.56 -2.58
CA LEU A 445 -22.19 -2.36 -3.36
C LEU A 445 -22.84 -2.94 -4.62
N LYS A 446 -24.11 -3.37 -4.53
CA LYS A 446 -24.88 -3.86 -5.68
C LYS A 446 -25.08 -2.74 -6.70
N GLN A 447 -25.41 -1.51 -6.23
CA GLN A 447 -25.56 -0.34 -7.09
C GLN A 447 -24.23 0.02 -7.78
N THR A 448 -23.10 -0.03 -7.06
CA THR A 448 -21.78 0.21 -7.63
C THR A 448 -21.48 -0.80 -8.74
N LYS A 449 -21.75 -2.09 -8.53
CA LYS A 449 -21.57 -3.12 -9.56
C LYS A 449 -22.37 -2.88 -10.84
N GLN A 450 -23.54 -2.28 -10.73
CA GLN A 450 -24.40 -1.98 -11.86
C GLN A 450 -24.06 -0.66 -12.58
N LYS A 451 -23.37 0.24 -11.91
CA LYS A 451 -23.08 1.60 -12.39
C LYS A 451 -22.00 1.63 -13.47
N TYR A 452 -20.91 0.89 -13.29
CA TYR A 452 -19.74 0.96 -14.16
C TYR A 452 -19.81 -0.09 -15.28
N ARG A 453 -19.18 0.22 -16.41
CA ARG A 453 -19.07 -0.65 -17.59
C ARG A 453 -17.70 -0.44 -18.22
N PHE A 454 -17.15 -1.47 -18.85
CA PHE A 454 -15.92 -1.33 -19.62
C PHE A 454 -16.09 -0.38 -20.81
N VAL A 455 -15.06 0.42 -21.03
CA VAL A 455 -14.99 1.32 -22.18
C VAL A 455 -14.65 0.51 -23.43
N VAL A 456 -15.42 0.69 -24.48
CA VAL A 456 -15.22 0.07 -25.79
C VAL A 456 -15.14 1.17 -26.85
N ASN A 457 -14.24 1.01 -27.84
CA ASN A 457 -14.28 1.86 -29.03
C ASN A 457 -15.56 1.54 -29.80
N GLU A 458 -16.35 2.56 -30.10
CA GLU A 458 -17.49 2.47 -31.02
C GLU A 458 -17.01 2.32 -32.46
#